data_d7b42ec1849e577a6624d5205e001333
#
_entry.id   d7b42ec1849e577a6624d5205e001333
#
_cell.length_a   1.000
_cell.length_b   1.000
_cell.length_c   1.000
_cell.angle_alpha   90.00
_cell.angle_beta   90.00
_cell.angle_gamma   90.00
#
_symmetry.space_group_name_H-M   'P 1'
#
loop_
_entity.id
_entity.type
_entity.pdbx_description
1 polymer ?
#
loop_
_entity_poly.entity_id
_entity_poly.type
_entity_poly.pdbx_seq_one_letter_code
_entity_poly.pdbx_strand_id
1 'polypeptide(L)'
;MNRFLRVALCVVLFSICAVAQINLNGAGTTFPYPMYSKWFSEFHKANPNIQINYQSIGSGGGIRQLLEGTVDFGASDGPMTDEQLAEAKVKILHVPTVLGSVVPAYNIRGITQELKFTPDVLAGIFLGKIKNWNDPAVAKANPGVKFPDQQIVVAHRSDGSGTTYVFTDYLSKVSPEWAKTVGKGVSVKWPASTAIGGKGNEGVAGTIRQIQGAIGYVELIYAVQNKIPFGTVQNAAGVFVKASLESTTAAAASAQMPADFRVSITNAPGKNAYPIASFTWLLVPVQSKDAAKGKVLKDFLTWMLDKGETMTAPLTYAPLPVPVSKMVRAEIQQIH
;
A
#
# COMPACT_ATOMS: atom_id res chain seq x y z
N MET A 1 -56.25 -56.44 32.65
CA MET A 1 -56.15 -55.23 33.48
C MET A 1 -54.85 -54.54 33.02
N ASN A 2 -54.96 -53.69 31.95
CA ASN A 2 -53.83 -53.13 31.23
C ASN A 2 -53.52 -51.71 31.72
N ARG A 3 -52.35 -51.55 32.29
CA ARG A 3 -51.82 -50.21 32.59
C ARG A 3 -51.01 -49.70 31.39
N PHE A 4 -51.57 -48.77 30.64
CA PHE A 4 -50.81 -48.01 29.60
C PHE A 4 -49.92 -46.99 30.27
N LEU A 5 -48.61 -47.23 30.15
CA LEU A 5 -47.58 -46.29 30.55
C LEU A 5 -47.40 -45.26 29.42
N ARG A 6 -47.87 -44.02 29.57
CA ARG A 6 -47.65 -42.94 28.63
C ARG A 6 -46.28 -42.33 28.91
N VAL A 7 -45.30 -42.66 28.09
CA VAL A 7 -44.02 -41.97 28.08
C VAL A 7 -44.19 -40.70 27.25
N ALA A 8 -44.23 -39.55 27.90
CA ALA A 8 -44.18 -38.25 27.25
C ALA A 8 -42.74 -37.95 26.87
N LEU A 9 -42.40 -38.07 25.57
CA LEU A 9 -41.12 -37.69 24.99
C LEU A 9 -41.10 -36.15 24.83
N CYS A 10 -40.50 -35.42 25.79
CA CYS A 10 -40.21 -33.98 25.64
C CYS A 10 -39.06 -33.83 24.65
N VAL A 11 -39.37 -33.53 23.39
CA VAL A 11 -38.40 -33.09 22.40
C VAL A 11 -38.09 -31.64 22.70
N VAL A 12 -36.97 -31.39 23.37
CA VAL A 12 -36.41 -30.05 23.53
C VAL A 12 -35.79 -29.63 22.19
N LEU A 13 -36.54 -28.88 21.40
CA LEU A 13 -36.04 -28.21 20.20
C LEU A 13 -35.02 -27.15 20.63
N PHE A 14 -33.75 -27.47 20.67
CA PHE A 14 -32.67 -26.49 20.67
C PHE A 14 -32.72 -25.80 19.31
N SER A 15 -33.38 -24.64 19.24
CA SER A 15 -33.25 -23.72 18.14
C SER A 15 -31.80 -23.20 18.14
N ILE A 16 -30.92 -23.85 17.36
CA ILE A 16 -29.62 -23.32 17.03
C ILE A 16 -29.92 -22.10 16.17
N CYS A 17 -29.89 -20.91 16.74
CA CYS A 17 -29.84 -19.67 15.98
C CYS A 17 -28.56 -19.73 15.16
N ALA A 18 -28.65 -20.18 13.91
CA ALA A 18 -27.58 -20.03 12.96
C ALA A 18 -27.36 -18.52 12.77
N VAL A 19 -26.32 -17.97 13.39
CA VAL A 19 -25.90 -16.59 13.11
C VAL A 19 -25.46 -16.56 11.67
N ALA A 20 -26.18 -15.82 10.81
CA ALA A 20 -25.85 -15.71 9.41
C ALA A 20 -24.44 -15.13 9.26
N GLN A 21 -23.61 -15.82 8.48
CA GLN A 21 -22.26 -15.34 8.18
C GLN A 21 -22.35 -14.10 7.30
N ILE A 22 -21.64 -13.02 7.69
CA ILE A 22 -21.53 -11.79 6.92
C ILE A 22 -20.18 -11.82 6.17
N ASN A 23 -20.25 -11.73 4.85
CA ASN A 23 -19.09 -11.65 3.98
C ASN A 23 -18.92 -10.24 3.44
N LEU A 24 -17.80 -9.59 3.78
CA LEU A 24 -17.35 -8.36 3.14
C LEU A 24 -16.36 -8.69 2.02
N ASN A 25 -16.55 -8.08 0.86
CA ASN A 25 -15.66 -8.23 -0.27
C ASN A 25 -14.97 -6.90 -0.57
N GLY A 26 -13.66 -6.89 -0.57
CA GLY A 26 -12.84 -5.74 -0.93
C GLY A 26 -11.87 -6.07 -2.05
N ALA A 27 -11.39 -5.04 -2.73
CA ALA A 27 -10.35 -5.17 -3.74
C ALA A 27 -9.48 -3.92 -3.80
N GLY A 28 -8.22 -4.08 -4.22
CA GLY A 28 -7.38 -2.91 -4.43
C GLY A 28 -5.90 -3.18 -4.29
N THR A 29 -5.23 -2.20 -3.72
CA THR A 29 -3.78 -2.13 -3.68
C THR A 29 -3.09 -3.34 -3.06
N THR A 30 -1.90 -3.65 -3.58
CA THR A 30 -1.02 -4.70 -3.05
C THR A 30 -0.08 -4.17 -1.97
N PHE A 31 0.09 -2.85 -1.85
CA PHE A 31 1.00 -2.19 -0.92
C PHE A 31 0.75 -2.65 0.54
N PRO A 32 -0.46 -2.52 1.14
CA PRO A 32 -0.72 -2.95 2.51
C PRO A 32 -1.21 -4.40 2.61
N TYR A 33 -1.19 -5.19 1.54
CA TYR A 33 -1.82 -6.52 1.54
C TYR A 33 -1.35 -7.45 2.66
N PRO A 34 -0.03 -7.52 3.00
CA PRO A 34 0.41 -8.33 4.15
C PRO A 34 -0.22 -7.89 5.47
N MET A 35 -0.40 -6.57 5.67
CA MET A 35 -1.05 -6.03 6.86
C MET A 35 -2.56 -6.29 6.86
N TYR A 36 -3.22 -6.05 5.73
CA TYR A 36 -4.66 -6.30 5.59
C TYR A 36 -5.00 -7.78 5.78
N SER A 37 -4.20 -8.67 5.20
CA SER A 37 -4.36 -10.12 5.40
C SER A 37 -4.26 -10.50 6.88
N LYS A 38 -3.28 -9.91 7.61
CA LYS A 38 -3.16 -10.12 9.05
C LYS A 38 -4.37 -9.59 9.79
N TRP A 39 -4.81 -8.35 9.52
CA TRP A 39 -5.95 -7.75 10.20
C TRP A 39 -7.26 -8.50 9.95
N PHE A 40 -7.55 -8.90 8.71
CA PHE A 40 -8.75 -9.65 8.39
C PHE A 40 -8.79 -11.00 9.09
N SER A 41 -7.64 -11.68 9.17
CA SER A 41 -7.50 -12.93 9.92
C SER A 41 -7.75 -12.74 11.42
N GLU A 42 -7.14 -11.71 12.05
CA GLU A 42 -7.31 -11.46 13.49
C GLU A 42 -8.70 -10.95 13.82
N PHE A 43 -9.30 -10.13 12.95
CA PHE A 43 -10.68 -9.68 13.11
C PHE A 43 -11.68 -10.84 13.01
N HIS A 44 -11.47 -11.77 12.07
CA HIS A 44 -12.27 -12.99 11.95
C HIS A 44 -12.17 -13.88 13.20
N LYS A 45 -10.97 -14.04 13.77
CA LYS A 45 -10.80 -14.79 15.03
C LYS A 45 -11.60 -14.19 16.18
N ALA A 46 -11.68 -12.87 16.25
CA ALA A 46 -12.48 -12.16 17.24
C ALA A 46 -13.99 -12.16 16.93
N ASN A 47 -14.35 -12.34 15.64
CA ASN A 47 -15.73 -12.29 15.14
C ASN A 47 -15.97 -13.43 14.14
N PRO A 48 -16.14 -14.69 14.60
CA PRO A 48 -16.12 -15.88 13.71
C PRO A 48 -17.24 -15.89 12.65
N ASN A 49 -18.31 -15.15 12.85
CA ASN A 49 -19.41 -14.99 11.90
C ASN A 49 -19.16 -13.92 10.82
N ILE A 50 -18.00 -13.24 10.85
CA ILE A 50 -17.64 -12.20 9.86
C ILE A 50 -16.42 -12.70 9.07
N GLN A 51 -16.53 -12.67 7.73
CA GLN A 51 -15.44 -12.96 6.82
C GLN A 51 -15.15 -11.75 5.94
N ILE A 52 -13.89 -11.32 5.87
CA ILE A 52 -13.46 -10.26 4.95
C ILE A 52 -12.59 -10.90 3.87
N ASN A 53 -13.07 -10.87 2.63
CA ASN A 53 -12.37 -11.34 1.45
C ASN A 53 -11.74 -10.13 0.75
N TYR A 54 -10.46 -10.23 0.40
CA TYR A 54 -9.76 -9.14 -0.26
C TYR A 54 -8.99 -9.60 -1.48
N GLN A 55 -9.21 -8.95 -2.62
CA GLN A 55 -8.51 -9.19 -3.86
C GLN A 55 -7.39 -8.17 -4.04
N SER A 56 -6.14 -8.60 -3.89
CA SER A 56 -4.95 -7.79 -4.09
C SER A 56 -4.64 -7.67 -5.59
N ILE A 57 -5.29 -6.71 -6.27
CA ILE A 57 -5.28 -6.55 -7.74
C ILE A 57 -4.76 -5.18 -8.21
N GLY A 58 -4.23 -4.37 -7.29
CA GLY A 58 -3.77 -3.01 -7.54
C GLY A 58 -4.86 -1.95 -7.36
N SER A 59 -4.42 -0.72 -7.06
CA SER A 59 -5.30 0.42 -6.76
C SER A 59 -6.30 0.71 -7.87
N GLY A 60 -5.85 0.69 -9.13
CA GLY A 60 -6.74 0.94 -10.28
C GLY A 60 -7.85 -0.10 -10.40
N GLY A 61 -7.54 -1.37 -10.12
CA GLY A 61 -8.53 -2.44 -10.08
C GLY A 61 -9.54 -2.26 -8.95
N GLY A 62 -9.06 -1.87 -7.75
CA GLY A 62 -9.90 -1.62 -6.58
C GLY A 62 -10.85 -0.44 -6.79
N ILE A 63 -10.34 0.69 -7.27
CA ILE A 63 -11.17 1.87 -7.58
C ILE A 63 -12.25 1.51 -8.61
N ARG A 64 -11.88 0.83 -9.69
CA ARG A 64 -12.85 0.42 -10.72
C ARG A 64 -13.94 -0.47 -10.15
N GLN A 65 -13.60 -1.53 -9.43
CA GLN A 65 -14.59 -2.44 -8.84
C GLN A 65 -15.49 -1.73 -7.81
N LEU A 66 -14.95 -0.77 -7.06
CA LEU A 66 -15.73 0.04 -6.14
C LEU A 66 -16.77 0.90 -6.89
N LEU A 67 -16.36 1.59 -7.96
CA LEU A 67 -17.24 2.42 -8.78
C LEU A 67 -18.32 1.58 -9.49
N GLU A 68 -17.97 0.41 -9.99
CA GLU A 68 -18.90 -0.58 -10.56
C GLU A 68 -19.82 -1.18 -9.48
N GLY A 69 -19.45 -1.06 -8.21
CA GLY A 69 -20.19 -1.58 -7.05
C GLY A 69 -20.19 -3.09 -6.95
N THR A 70 -19.13 -3.74 -7.43
CA THR A 70 -18.91 -5.20 -7.35
C THR A 70 -18.21 -5.61 -6.06
N VAL A 71 -17.68 -4.65 -5.28
CA VAL A 71 -17.11 -4.85 -3.94
C VAL A 71 -17.77 -3.93 -2.92
N ASP A 72 -17.64 -4.26 -1.64
CA ASP A 72 -18.17 -3.49 -0.52
C ASP A 72 -17.24 -2.32 -0.16
N PHE A 73 -15.93 -2.46 -0.41
CA PHE A 73 -14.93 -1.40 -0.23
C PHE A 73 -13.77 -1.57 -1.21
N GLY A 74 -13.12 -0.47 -1.54
CA GLY A 74 -11.88 -0.45 -2.32
C GLY A 74 -10.66 -0.19 -1.45
N ALA A 75 -9.45 -0.28 -2.05
CA ALA A 75 -8.22 0.17 -1.40
C ALA A 75 -7.23 0.75 -2.42
N SER A 76 -6.54 1.82 -2.03
CA SER A 76 -5.59 2.52 -2.91
C SER A 76 -4.49 3.22 -2.11
N ASP A 77 -3.27 3.33 -2.71
CA ASP A 77 -2.16 4.13 -2.17
C ASP A 77 -2.02 5.48 -2.89
N GLY A 78 -2.85 5.72 -3.91
CA GLY A 78 -3.08 7.02 -4.49
C GLY A 78 -4.53 7.41 -4.25
N PRO A 79 -4.83 8.65 -3.83
CA PRO A 79 -6.22 9.06 -3.63
C PRO A 79 -7.00 9.01 -4.96
N MET A 80 -8.30 8.79 -4.88
CA MET A 80 -9.18 8.95 -6.03
C MET A 80 -9.14 10.42 -6.49
N THR A 81 -9.19 10.61 -7.81
CA THR A 81 -9.30 11.95 -8.40
C THR A 81 -10.72 12.51 -8.22
N ASP A 82 -10.89 13.81 -8.43
CA ASP A 82 -12.21 14.43 -8.35
C ASP A 82 -13.15 13.88 -9.42
N GLU A 83 -12.62 13.55 -10.62
CA GLU A 83 -13.38 12.90 -11.70
C GLU A 83 -13.88 11.53 -11.25
N GLN A 84 -13.01 10.70 -10.65
CA GLN A 84 -13.39 9.38 -10.13
C GLN A 84 -14.42 9.48 -9.00
N LEU A 85 -14.30 10.49 -8.13
CA LEU A 85 -15.28 10.74 -7.08
C LEU A 85 -16.63 11.21 -7.65
N ALA A 86 -16.61 11.99 -8.74
CA ALA A 86 -17.82 12.41 -9.43
C ALA A 86 -18.57 11.24 -10.13
N GLU A 87 -17.86 10.17 -10.52
CA GLU A 87 -18.46 8.95 -11.07
C GLU A 87 -19.11 8.07 -9.99
N ALA A 88 -18.75 8.28 -8.71
CA ALA A 88 -19.26 7.47 -7.62
C ALA A 88 -20.76 7.78 -7.36
N LYS A 89 -21.57 6.73 -7.24
CA LYS A 89 -23.02 6.86 -6.97
C LYS A 89 -23.34 7.32 -5.54
N VAL A 90 -22.38 7.19 -4.65
CA VAL A 90 -22.45 7.56 -3.22
C VAL A 90 -21.15 8.21 -2.81
N LYS A 91 -21.18 9.01 -1.75
CA LYS A 91 -19.96 9.60 -1.17
C LYS A 91 -18.99 8.49 -0.76
N ILE A 92 -17.72 8.60 -1.20
CA ILE A 92 -16.64 7.69 -0.83
C ILE A 92 -15.72 8.39 0.18
N LEU A 93 -15.47 7.74 1.30
CA LEU A 93 -14.48 8.17 2.27
C LEU A 93 -13.10 7.58 1.94
N HIS A 94 -12.07 8.39 2.03
CA HIS A 94 -10.69 7.93 2.04
C HIS A 94 -10.28 7.70 3.50
N VAL A 95 -10.29 6.45 3.96
CA VAL A 95 -9.96 6.10 5.34
C VAL A 95 -8.49 5.67 5.39
N PRO A 96 -7.55 6.52 5.87
CA PRO A 96 -6.16 6.12 6.03
C PRO A 96 -6.08 4.94 7.01
N THR A 97 -5.20 4.00 6.73
CA THR A 97 -5.07 2.78 7.53
C THR A 97 -3.68 2.61 8.13
N VAL A 98 -2.65 2.68 7.33
CA VAL A 98 -1.23 2.64 7.75
C VAL A 98 -0.40 3.51 6.84
N LEU A 99 0.85 3.71 7.24
CA LEU A 99 1.87 4.29 6.37
C LEU A 99 2.89 3.22 5.98
N GLY A 100 3.43 3.34 4.78
CA GLY A 100 4.53 2.51 4.31
C GLY A 100 5.50 3.31 3.45
N SER A 101 6.56 2.65 3.05
CA SER A 101 7.64 3.23 2.25
C SER A 101 7.85 2.44 0.98
N VAL A 102 8.01 3.15 -0.14
CA VAL A 102 8.43 2.56 -1.41
C VAL A 102 9.95 2.63 -1.50
N VAL A 103 10.59 1.48 -1.68
CA VAL A 103 12.06 1.40 -1.69
C VAL A 103 12.60 1.04 -3.08
N PRO A 104 13.73 1.65 -3.50
CA PRO A 104 14.46 1.21 -4.70
C PRO A 104 15.18 -0.09 -4.36
N ALA A 105 14.61 -1.20 -4.81
CA ALA A 105 15.15 -2.54 -4.62
C ALA A 105 15.93 -2.98 -5.87
N TYR A 106 17.04 -3.70 -5.69
CA TYR A 106 17.95 -4.04 -6.78
C TYR A 106 18.56 -5.42 -6.65
N ASN A 107 19.12 -5.92 -7.78
CA ASN A 107 19.85 -7.18 -7.84
C ASN A 107 21.11 -7.00 -8.69
N ILE A 108 22.22 -6.68 -8.03
CA ILE A 108 23.50 -6.41 -8.72
C ILE A 108 24.53 -7.44 -8.26
N ARG A 109 25.14 -8.14 -9.19
CA ARG A 109 26.13 -9.17 -8.88
C ARG A 109 27.34 -8.58 -8.15
N GLY A 110 27.68 -9.17 -7.01
CA GLY A 110 28.86 -8.79 -6.22
C GLY A 110 28.69 -7.52 -5.40
N ILE A 111 27.53 -6.87 -5.42
CA ILE A 111 27.22 -5.74 -4.55
C ILE A 111 26.48 -6.23 -3.32
N THR A 112 27.11 -6.10 -2.15
CA THR A 112 26.54 -6.46 -0.83
C THR A 112 26.30 -5.23 0.03
N GLN A 113 26.89 -4.08 -0.35
CA GLN A 113 26.73 -2.81 0.37
C GLN A 113 25.35 -2.23 0.08
N GLU A 114 24.82 -1.52 1.07
CA GLU A 114 23.64 -0.69 0.90
C GLU A 114 23.96 0.52 -0.01
N LEU A 115 23.25 0.64 -1.12
CA LEU A 115 23.47 1.72 -2.06
C LEU A 115 22.73 3.00 -1.68
N LYS A 116 23.27 4.12 -2.12
CA LYS A 116 22.73 5.46 -1.98
C LYS A 116 22.19 5.94 -3.31
N PHE A 117 20.95 6.41 -3.31
CA PHE A 117 20.30 6.96 -4.48
C PHE A 117 19.99 8.44 -4.27
N THR A 118 20.57 9.29 -5.11
CA THR A 118 20.13 10.69 -5.22
C THR A 118 18.86 10.78 -6.06
N PRO A 119 18.07 11.86 -5.95
CA PRO A 119 16.93 12.10 -6.83
C PRO A 119 17.27 12.00 -8.31
N ASP A 120 18.41 12.61 -8.72
CA ASP A 120 18.87 12.63 -10.11
C ASP A 120 19.23 11.23 -10.62
N VAL A 121 19.85 10.40 -9.76
CA VAL A 121 20.20 9.00 -10.13
C VAL A 121 18.93 8.19 -10.32
N LEU A 122 17.96 8.27 -9.40
CA LEU A 122 16.70 7.54 -9.55
C LEU A 122 15.94 8.01 -10.81
N ALA A 123 15.75 9.31 -10.96
CA ALA A 123 15.07 9.84 -12.14
C ALA A 123 15.81 9.45 -13.43
N GLY A 124 17.14 9.55 -13.45
CA GLY A 124 17.97 9.20 -14.61
C GLY A 124 17.84 7.72 -15.02
N ILE A 125 17.79 6.80 -14.05
CA ILE A 125 17.58 5.37 -14.30
C ILE A 125 16.20 5.12 -14.92
N PHE A 126 15.14 5.62 -14.28
CA PHE A 126 13.77 5.36 -14.74
C PHE A 126 13.40 6.13 -16.01
N LEU A 127 14.09 7.26 -16.32
CA LEU A 127 14.04 7.92 -17.63
C LEU A 127 14.82 7.16 -18.72
N GLY A 128 15.60 6.13 -18.36
CA GLY A 128 16.45 5.40 -19.31
C GLY A 128 17.69 6.17 -19.78
N LYS A 129 18.10 7.21 -19.03
CA LYS A 129 19.33 7.99 -19.29
C LYS A 129 20.55 7.32 -18.70
N ILE A 130 20.45 6.85 -17.46
CA ILE A 130 21.45 6.00 -16.80
C ILE A 130 21.14 4.56 -17.17
N LYS A 131 21.98 3.96 -18.00
CA LYS A 131 21.72 2.66 -18.60
C LYS A 131 22.55 1.52 -18.01
N ASN A 132 23.67 1.84 -17.35
CA ASN A 132 24.58 0.86 -16.77
C ASN A 132 24.87 1.21 -15.30
N TRP A 133 25.15 0.17 -14.51
CA TRP A 133 25.43 0.34 -13.08
C TRP A 133 26.76 1.09 -12.82
N ASN A 134 27.76 0.96 -13.69
CA ASN A 134 29.03 1.68 -13.61
C ASN A 134 28.97 3.14 -14.11
N ASP A 135 27.76 3.69 -14.31
CA ASP A 135 27.59 5.09 -14.69
C ASP A 135 28.25 6.02 -13.63
N PRO A 136 28.97 7.06 -14.07
CA PRO A 136 29.65 8.01 -13.18
C PRO A 136 28.73 8.65 -12.12
N ALA A 137 27.45 8.89 -12.46
CA ALA A 137 26.48 9.46 -11.51
C ALA A 137 26.17 8.49 -10.36
N VAL A 138 26.04 7.18 -10.67
CA VAL A 138 25.82 6.12 -9.67
C VAL A 138 27.06 5.97 -8.80
N ALA A 139 28.26 5.92 -9.41
CA ALA A 139 29.53 5.80 -8.70
C ALA A 139 29.79 7.00 -7.75
N LYS A 140 29.49 8.22 -8.21
CA LYS A 140 29.62 9.44 -7.40
C LYS A 140 28.75 9.42 -6.14
N ALA A 141 27.55 8.88 -6.24
CA ALA A 141 26.65 8.72 -5.08
C ALA A 141 27.12 7.64 -4.10
N ASN A 142 27.98 6.69 -4.57
CA ASN A 142 28.42 5.52 -3.83
C ASN A 142 29.95 5.38 -3.85
N PRO A 143 30.70 6.32 -3.21
CA PRO A 143 32.16 6.28 -3.23
C PRO A 143 32.69 4.99 -2.61
N GLY A 144 33.68 4.36 -3.28
CA GLY A 144 34.28 3.10 -2.85
C GLY A 144 33.57 1.84 -3.31
N VAL A 145 32.39 1.93 -3.92
CA VAL A 145 31.70 0.79 -4.54
C VAL A 145 32.22 0.58 -5.95
N LYS A 146 32.70 -0.63 -6.25
CA LYS A 146 33.12 -1.02 -7.59
C LYS A 146 31.93 -1.66 -8.33
N PHE A 147 31.25 -0.86 -9.15
CA PHE A 147 30.13 -1.34 -9.93
C PHE A 147 30.58 -2.15 -11.14
N PRO A 148 29.89 -3.25 -11.45
CA PRO A 148 30.16 -3.98 -12.70
C PRO A 148 29.70 -3.17 -13.92
N ASP A 149 30.32 -3.42 -15.06
CA ASP A 149 29.78 -2.97 -16.36
C ASP A 149 28.60 -3.87 -16.72
N GLN A 150 27.43 -3.49 -16.20
CA GLN A 150 26.19 -4.24 -16.29
C GLN A 150 25.03 -3.33 -16.62
N GLN A 151 24.28 -3.71 -17.65
CA GLN A 151 23.09 -2.98 -18.04
C GLN A 151 22.03 -3.00 -16.93
N ILE A 152 21.39 -1.85 -16.71
CA ILE A 152 20.27 -1.70 -15.80
C ILE A 152 18.99 -2.20 -16.47
N VAL A 153 18.25 -3.07 -15.80
CA VAL A 153 16.90 -3.50 -16.17
C VAL A 153 15.91 -2.86 -15.19
N VAL A 154 14.98 -2.08 -15.72
CA VAL A 154 13.97 -1.39 -14.88
C VAL A 154 12.77 -2.31 -14.69
N ALA A 155 12.53 -2.74 -13.45
CA ALA A 155 11.33 -3.49 -13.07
C ALA A 155 10.24 -2.53 -12.60
N HIS A 156 9.06 -2.59 -13.21
CA HIS A 156 7.93 -1.73 -12.88
C HIS A 156 6.63 -2.52 -12.76
N ARG A 157 5.56 -1.86 -12.32
CA ARG A 157 4.23 -2.46 -12.23
C ARG A 157 3.55 -2.53 -13.59
N SER A 158 2.95 -3.67 -13.89
CA SER A 158 2.14 -3.89 -15.11
C SER A 158 0.65 -3.67 -14.91
N ASP A 159 0.19 -3.54 -13.66
CA ASP A 159 -1.18 -3.26 -13.25
C ASP A 159 -1.36 -1.79 -12.82
N GLY A 160 -2.59 -1.32 -12.69
CA GLY A 160 -2.92 -0.01 -12.13
C GLY A 160 -2.55 0.04 -10.64
N SER A 161 -1.41 0.65 -10.29
CA SER A 161 -0.73 0.51 -9.02
C SER A 161 -0.64 1.81 -8.22
N GLY A 162 -1.09 1.77 -6.96
CA GLY A 162 -0.84 2.86 -6.03
C GLY A 162 0.64 3.01 -5.67
N THR A 163 1.40 1.91 -5.59
CA THR A 163 2.86 1.97 -5.39
C THR A 163 3.53 2.72 -6.55
N THR A 164 3.07 2.51 -7.80
CA THR A 164 3.49 3.31 -8.96
C THR A 164 3.12 4.79 -8.78
N TYR A 165 1.90 5.08 -8.32
CA TYR A 165 1.48 6.46 -8.06
C TYR A 165 2.42 7.15 -7.08
N VAL A 166 2.71 6.52 -5.93
CA VAL A 166 3.62 7.05 -4.91
C VAL A 166 5.02 7.30 -5.47
N PHE A 167 5.56 6.33 -6.19
CA PHE A 167 6.90 6.44 -6.76
C PHE A 167 6.98 7.53 -7.85
N THR A 168 5.99 7.61 -8.74
CA THR A 168 5.95 8.61 -9.81
C THR A 168 5.60 10.00 -9.31
N ASP A 169 4.83 10.14 -8.22
CA ASP A 169 4.61 11.40 -7.51
C ASP A 169 5.93 11.93 -6.93
N TYR A 170 6.73 11.06 -6.30
CA TYR A 170 8.07 11.42 -5.84
C TYR A 170 8.96 11.88 -7.01
N LEU A 171 9.06 11.07 -8.08
CA LEU A 171 9.89 11.42 -9.24
C LEU A 171 9.45 12.74 -9.89
N SER A 172 8.14 13.03 -9.93
CA SER A 172 7.61 14.30 -10.44
C SER A 172 7.99 15.49 -9.58
N LYS A 173 8.13 15.32 -8.26
CA LYS A 173 8.54 16.39 -7.34
C LYS A 173 10.03 16.69 -7.40
N VAL A 174 10.86 15.71 -7.73
CA VAL A 174 12.33 15.86 -7.67
C VAL A 174 12.98 15.98 -9.04
N SER A 175 12.26 15.70 -10.14
CA SER A 175 12.77 15.83 -11.52
C SER A 175 11.78 16.58 -12.40
N PRO A 176 12.10 17.85 -12.77
CA PRO A 176 11.26 18.60 -13.71
C PRO A 176 11.07 17.92 -15.06
N GLU A 177 12.09 17.19 -15.52
CA GLU A 177 11.98 16.44 -16.76
C GLU A 177 10.99 15.28 -16.64
N TRP A 178 11.05 14.50 -15.53
CA TRP A 178 10.08 13.45 -15.27
C TRP A 178 8.65 14.02 -15.21
N ALA A 179 8.47 15.11 -14.48
CA ALA A 179 7.17 15.77 -14.37
C ALA A 179 6.59 16.19 -15.72
N LYS A 180 7.46 16.70 -16.63
CA LYS A 180 7.05 17.16 -17.96
C LYS A 180 6.80 16.03 -18.96
N THR A 181 7.59 14.95 -18.91
CA THR A 181 7.58 13.90 -19.97
C THR A 181 6.80 12.65 -19.60
N VAL A 182 6.71 12.34 -18.32
CA VAL A 182 6.05 11.12 -17.82
C VAL A 182 4.90 11.46 -16.87
N GLY A 183 5.15 12.33 -15.89
CA GLY A 183 4.18 12.71 -14.88
C GLY A 183 3.98 11.63 -13.80
N LYS A 184 2.85 11.71 -13.10
CA LYS A 184 2.46 10.78 -12.05
C LYS A 184 1.14 10.08 -12.37
N GLY A 185 0.99 8.84 -11.90
CA GLY A 185 -0.24 8.09 -12.08
C GLY A 185 -0.14 6.66 -11.56
N VAL A 186 -1.26 5.98 -11.48
CA VAL A 186 -1.32 4.55 -11.17
C VAL A 186 -0.76 3.67 -12.30
N SER A 187 -0.63 4.26 -13.49
CA SER A 187 0.00 3.65 -14.67
C SER A 187 0.62 4.77 -15.51
N VAL A 188 1.86 4.60 -15.93
CA VAL A 188 2.60 5.55 -16.77
C VAL A 188 3.33 4.81 -17.91
N LYS A 189 3.69 5.55 -18.96
CA LYS A 189 4.57 5.02 -20.01
C LYS A 189 6.02 5.11 -19.55
N TRP A 190 6.62 3.98 -19.28
CA TRP A 190 8.02 3.89 -18.82
C TRP A 190 9.00 4.19 -19.96
N PRO A 191 9.90 5.20 -19.81
CA PRO A 191 10.82 5.57 -20.90
C PRO A 191 11.99 4.61 -21.08
N ALA A 192 12.42 3.90 -20.03
CA ALA A 192 13.55 2.98 -20.11
C ALA A 192 13.26 1.84 -21.08
N SER A 193 14.13 1.65 -22.09
CA SER A 193 13.98 0.59 -23.11
C SER A 193 14.11 -0.83 -22.55
N THR A 194 14.68 -0.98 -21.35
CA THR A 194 14.84 -2.24 -20.61
C THR A 194 13.72 -2.49 -19.60
N ALA A 195 12.62 -1.72 -19.67
CA ALA A 195 11.55 -1.81 -18.71
C ALA A 195 10.77 -3.11 -18.83
N ILE A 196 10.58 -3.81 -17.69
CA ILE A 196 9.87 -5.09 -17.58
C ILE A 196 8.77 -4.96 -16.54
N GLY A 197 7.54 -5.34 -16.90
CA GLY A 197 6.38 -5.28 -16.04
C GLY A 197 6.23 -6.50 -15.15
N GLY A 198 5.97 -6.27 -13.85
CA GLY A 198 5.56 -7.28 -12.87
C GLY A 198 4.18 -6.96 -12.30
N LYS A 199 3.30 -7.96 -12.17
CA LYS A 199 1.97 -7.76 -11.57
C LYS A 199 2.08 -7.75 -10.05
N GLY A 200 1.55 -6.71 -9.42
CA GLY A 200 1.63 -6.53 -7.96
C GLY A 200 3.04 -6.19 -7.47
N ASN A 201 3.16 -5.89 -6.18
CA ASN A 201 4.49 -5.78 -5.54
C ASN A 201 5.25 -7.11 -5.60
N GLU A 202 4.53 -8.23 -5.50
CA GLU A 202 5.05 -9.59 -5.59
C GLU A 202 5.73 -9.84 -6.94
N GLY A 203 5.08 -9.45 -8.03
CA GLY A 203 5.61 -9.64 -9.39
C GLY A 203 6.86 -8.78 -9.63
N VAL A 204 6.88 -7.53 -9.17
CA VAL A 204 8.08 -6.68 -9.26
C VAL A 204 9.22 -7.24 -8.41
N ALA A 205 8.95 -7.65 -7.16
CA ALA A 205 9.93 -8.29 -6.31
C ALA A 205 10.50 -9.58 -6.93
N GLY A 206 9.63 -10.41 -7.53
CA GLY A 206 10.02 -11.61 -8.27
C GLY A 206 10.93 -11.29 -9.47
N THR A 207 10.59 -10.29 -10.28
CA THR A 207 11.41 -9.83 -11.41
C THR A 207 12.78 -9.37 -10.95
N ILE A 208 12.87 -8.55 -9.89
CA ILE A 208 14.15 -8.07 -9.36
C ILE A 208 15.01 -9.24 -8.89
N ARG A 209 14.46 -10.21 -8.17
CA ARG A 209 15.21 -11.38 -7.69
C ARG A 209 15.79 -12.24 -8.82
N GLN A 210 15.06 -12.37 -9.92
CA GLN A 210 15.41 -13.27 -11.02
C GLN A 210 16.38 -12.63 -12.00
N ILE A 211 16.34 -11.32 -12.19
CA ILE A 211 17.09 -10.63 -13.24
C ILE A 211 18.28 -9.89 -12.62
N GLN A 212 19.49 -10.32 -12.95
CA GLN A 212 20.71 -9.61 -12.57
C GLN A 212 20.78 -8.26 -13.31
N GLY A 213 21.15 -7.21 -12.58
CA GLY A 213 21.14 -5.83 -13.05
C GLY A 213 19.78 -5.14 -12.89
N ALA A 214 18.77 -5.83 -12.38
CA ALA A 214 17.46 -5.23 -12.17
C ALA A 214 17.46 -4.21 -11.02
N ILE A 215 16.71 -3.13 -11.21
CA ILE A 215 16.23 -2.21 -10.18
C ILE A 215 14.74 -1.98 -10.38
N GLY A 216 14.02 -1.90 -9.29
CA GLY A 216 12.59 -1.57 -9.31
C GLY A 216 12.17 -0.88 -8.03
N TYR A 217 10.89 -0.64 -7.89
CA TYR A 217 10.30 -0.06 -6.69
C TYR A 217 9.22 -1.00 -6.14
N VAL A 218 9.30 -1.26 -4.85
CA VAL A 218 8.32 -2.08 -4.12
C VAL A 218 8.04 -1.45 -2.76
N GLU A 219 6.93 -1.81 -2.15
CA GLU A 219 6.73 -1.49 -0.74
C GLU A 219 7.74 -2.27 0.11
N LEU A 220 8.20 -1.66 1.21
CA LEU A 220 9.33 -2.11 2.03
C LEU A 220 9.21 -3.59 2.48
N ILE A 221 8.02 -4.04 2.91
CA ILE A 221 7.83 -5.41 3.38
C ILE A 221 8.18 -6.45 2.31
N TYR A 222 7.91 -6.15 1.03
CA TYR A 222 8.21 -7.06 -0.07
C TYR A 222 9.72 -7.21 -0.31
N ALA A 223 10.49 -6.12 -0.12
CA ALA A 223 11.95 -6.21 -0.15
C ALA A 223 12.48 -7.02 1.03
N VAL A 224 11.98 -6.77 2.24
CA VAL A 224 12.39 -7.44 3.47
C VAL A 224 12.06 -8.94 3.43
N GLN A 225 10.81 -9.32 3.15
CA GLN A 225 10.38 -10.72 3.13
C GLN A 225 11.08 -11.53 2.05
N ASN A 226 11.38 -10.92 0.92
CA ASN A 226 12.08 -11.57 -0.19
C ASN A 226 13.61 -11.46 -0.09
N LYS A 227 14.14 -10.82 0.97
CA LYS A 227 15.58 -10.59 1.18
C LYS A 227 16.25 -9.90 -0.02
N ILE A 228 15.55 -8.95 -0.63
CA ILE A 228 16.04 -8.17 -1.77
C ILE A 228 16.78 -6.95 -1.20
N PRO A 229 18.03 -6.67 -1.60
CA PRO A 229 18.72 -5.45 -1.24
C PRO A 229 17.94 -4.22 -1.71
N PHE A 230 17.88 -3.19 -0.88
CA PHE A 230 17.31 -1.90 -1.21
C PHE A 230 18.19 -0.78 -0.65
N GLY A 231 18.15 0.39 -1.27
CA GLY A 231 19.04 1.48 -0.93
C GLY A 231 18.39 2.58 -0.10
N THR A 232 19.25 3.45 0.44
CA THR A 232 18.84 4.73 1.02
C THR A 232 18.55 5.73 -0.10
N VAL A 233 17.65 6.66 0.17
CA VAL A 233 17.29 7.72 -0.78
C VAL A 233 17.58 9.08 -0.15
N GLN A 234 18.19 9.98 -0.91
CA GLN A 234 18.46 11.34 -0.48
C GLN A 234 17.14 12.12 -0.43
N ASN A 235 16.82 12.68 0.74
CA ASN A 235 15.61 13.43 0.98
C ASN A 235 15.75 14.94 0.65
N ALA A 236 14.68 15.70 0.82
CA ALA A 236 14.65 17.15 0.55
C ALA A 236 15.67 17.95 1.39
N ALA A 237 16.12 17.44 2.53
CA ALA A 237 17.17 18.03 3.36
C ALA A 237 18.59 17.63 2.94
N GLY A 238 18.77 16.87 1.85
CA GLY A 238 20.07 16.39 1.36
C GLY A 238 20.64 15.21 2.13
N VAL A 239 19.89 14.59 3.03
CA VAL A 239 20.31 13.46 3.86
C VAL A 239 19.88 12.16 3.21
N PHE A 240 20.79 11.16 3.16
CA PHE A 240 20.43 9.80 2.76
C PHE A 240 19.71 9.11 3.91
N VAL A 241 18.45 8.77 3.69
CA VAL A 241 17.57 8.16 4.70
C VAL A 241 17.21 6.75 4.28
N LYS A 242 17.31 5.82 5.24
CA LYS A 242 16.82 4.45 5.09
C LYS A 242 15.33 4.38 5.41
N ALA A 243 14.58 3.61 4.64
CA ALA A 243 13.19 3.32 4.96
C ALA A 243 13.10 2.54 6.28
N SER A 244 12.36 3.07 7.24
CA SER A 244 12.06 2.47 8.54
C SER A 244 10.74 3.01 9.07
N LEU A 245 10.26 2.45 10.18
CA LEU A 245 9.06 2.97 10.87
C LEU A 245 9.23 4.45 11.26
N GLU A 246 10.39 4.77 11.83
CA GLU A 246 10.72 6.11 12.32
C GLU A 246 10.78 7.12 11.17
N SER A 247 11.44 6.77 10.06
CA SER A 247 11.61 7.67 8.92
C SER A 247 10.31 7.82 8.10
N THR A 248 9.48 6.78 8.08
CA THR A 248 8.12 6.83 7.49
C THR A 248 7.21 7.74 8.33
N THR A 249 7.22 7.57 9.66
CA THR A 249 6.48 8.42 10.59
C THR A 249 6.93 9.89 10.50
N ALA A 250 8.25 10.12 10.38
CA ALA A 250 8.80 11.46 10.23
C ALA A 250 8.32 12.16 8.95
N ALA A 251 8.13 11.41 7.85
CA ALA A 251 7.55 11.96 6.62
C ALA A 251 6.09 12.42 6.82
N ALA A 252 5.31 11.67 7.58
CA ALA A 252 3.92 12.03 7.87
C ALA A 252 3.78 13.19 8.86
N ALA A 253 4.74 13.35 9.78
CA ALA A 253 4.68 14.38 10.83
C ALA A 253 4.68 15.81 10.30
N SER A 254 5.19 16.05 9.07
CA SER A 254 5.22 17.35 8.42
C SER A 254 3.96 17.68 7.61
N ALA A 255 3.06 16.71 7.42
CA ALA A 255 1.88 16.89 6.60
C ALA A 255 0.72 17.47 7.41
N GLN A 256 0.06 18.48 6.86
CA GLN A 256 -1.26 18.89 7.33
C GLN A 256 -2.29 17.98 6.67
N MET A 257 -2.97 17.15 7.48
CA MET A 257 -3.99 16.25 6.99
C MET A 257 -5.26 17.02 6.60
N PRO A 258 -5.69 17.00 5.32
CA PRO A 258 -6.95 17.61 4.91
C PRO A 258 -8.15 16.81 5.44
N ALA A 259 -9.33 17.46 5.44
CA ALA A 259 -10.54 16.85 5.95
C ALA A 259 -10.93 15.56 5.18
N ASP A 260 -10.61 15.49 3.90
CA ASP A 260 -10.88 14.34 3.03
C ASP A 260 -9.73 13.31 2.99
N PHE A 261 -8.68 13.49 3.79
CA PHE A 261 -7.49 12.65 3.91
C PHE A 261 -6.67 12.44 2.64
N ARG A 262 -6.96 13.14 1.55
CA ARG A 262 -6.24 13.03 0.27
C ARG A 262 -4.96 13.87 0.28
N VAL A 263 -3.88 13.33 0.81
CA VAL A 263 -2.60 14.01 0.97
C VAL A 263 -1.44 13.18 0.41
N SER A 264 -0.46 13.84 -0.18
CA SER A 264 0.82 13.24 -0.55
C SER A 264 1.89 13.67 0.44
N ILE A 265 2.63 12.71 0.99
CA ILE A 265 3.77 12.92 1.87
C ILE A 265 5.10 12.54 1.21
N THR A 266 5.13 12.34 -0.10
CA THR A 266 6.38 12.12 -0.83
C THR A 266 7.22 13.40 -0.84
N ASN A 267 8.53 13.24 -0.77
CA ASN A 267 9.51 14.33 -0.66
C ASN A 267 9.21 15.32 0.49
N ALA A 268 8.69 14.78 1.60
CA ALA A 268 8.38 15.56 2.79
C ALA A 268 9.63 16.27 3.34
N PRO A 269 9.50 17.48 3.88
CA PRO A 269 10.60 18.18 4.52
C PRO A 269 11.01 17.48 5.81
N GLY A 270 12.28 17.66 6.22
CA GLY A 270 12.81 17.14 7.46
C GLY A 270 13.97 16.17 7.27
N LYS A 271 14.96 16.29 8.13
CA LYS A 271 16.23 15.53 8.01
C LYS A 271 16.04 14.02 8.10
N ASN A 272 15.03 13.56 8.87
CA ASN A 272 14.78 12.15 9.11
C ASN A 272 13.63 11.58 8.26
N ALA A 273 12.97 12.41 7.44
CA ALA A 273 11.85 11.99 6.62
C ALA A 273 12.30 11.11 5.45
N TYR A 274 11.73 9.89 5.33
CA TYR A 274 11.95 9.07 4.15
C TYR A 274 11.17 9.65 2.95
N PRO A 275 11.82 9.88 1.80
CA PRO A 275 11.21 10.71 0.76
C PRO A 275 10.14 10.01 -0.08
N ILE A 276 10.05 8.68 -0.02
CA ILE A 276 9.06 7.92 -0.82
C ILE A 276 8.11 7.19 0.13
N ALA A 277 7.54 7.94 1.07
CA ALA A 277 6.54 7.46 2.03
C ALA A 277 5.12 7.83 1.58
N SER A 278 4.15 7.03 1.98
CA SER A 278 2.73 7.29 1.72
C SER A 278 1.83 6.73 2.80
N PHE A 279 0.67 7.35 2.96
CA PHE A 279 -0.49 6.67 3.50
C PHE A 279 -1.02 5.64 2.49
N THR A 280 -1.81 4.70 2.98
CA THR A 280 -2.69 3.87 2.16
C THR A 280 -4.10 3.96 2.72
N TRP A 281 -5.09 3.90 1.85
CA TRP A 281 -6.48 4.15 2.21
C TRP A 281 -7.38 2.96 1.89
N LEU A 282 -8.33 2.67 2.78
CA LEU A 282 -9.57 2.03 2.39
C LEU A 282 -10.49 3.08 1.79
N LEU A 283 -11.12 2.75 0.67
CA LEU A 283 -12.11 3.57 -0.03
C LEU A 283 -13.49 3.02 0.33
N VAL A 284 -14.22 3.76 1.16
CA VAL A 284 -15.41 3.25 1.85
C VAL A 284 -16.64 4.07 1.45
N PRO A 285 -17.68 3.44 0.86
CA PRO A 285 -18.95 4.10 0.68
C PRO A 285 -19.57 4.52 2.01
N VAL A 286 -20.00 5.78 2.13
CA VAL A 286 -20.72 6.26 3.33
C VAL A 286 -22.00 5.45 3.52
N GLN A 287 -22.74 5.22 2.42
CA GLN A 287 -23.95 4.41 2.42
C GLN A 287 -23.63 3.03 1.81
N SER A 288 -23.64 2.01 2.65
CA SER A 288 -23.51 0.62 2.19
C SER A 288 -24.80 0.18 1.48
N LYS A 289 -24.67 -0.70 0.48
CA LYS A 289 -25.82 -1.36 -0.16
C LYS A 289 -26.58 -2.30 0.80
N ASP A 290 -25.89 -2.76 1.84
CA ASP A 290 -26.40 -3.64 2.89
C ASP A 290 -25.99 -3.03 4.24
N ALA A 291 -26.97 -2.65 5.05
CA ALA A 291 -26.76 -1.99 6.34
C ALA A 291 -25.96 -2.88 7.32
N ALA A 292 -26.14 -4.22 7.28
CA ALA A 292 -25.36 -5.12 8.11
C ALA A 292 -23.88 -5.11 7.72
N LYS A 293 -23.57 -5.06 6.42
CA LYS A 293 -22.20 -4.92 5.91
C LYS A 293 -21.61 -3.56 6.25
N GLY A 294 -22.39 -2.47 6.12
CA GLY A 294 -21.97 -1.12 6.53
C GLY A 294 -21.56 -1.08 8.00
N LYS A 295 -22.40 -1.67 8.88
CA LYS A 295 -22.09 -1.79 10.30
C LYS A 295 -20.79 -2.60 10.54
N VAL A 296 -20.64 -3.75 9.91
CA VAL A 296 -19.45 -4.60 10.05
C VAL A 296 -18.19 -3.88 9.57
N LEU A 297 -18.27 -3.14 8.47
CA LEU A 297 -17.14 -2.35 7.98
C LEU A 297 -16.72 -1.27 8.97
N LYS A 298 -17.69 -0.57 9.56
CA LYS A 298 -17.45 0.41 10.63
C LYS A 298 -16.84 -0.24 11.89
N ASP A 299 -17.35 -1.42 12.29
CA ASP A 299 -16.82 -2.19 13.42
C ASP A 299 -15.38 -2.63 13.16
N PHE A 300 -15.07 -3.11 11.95
CA PHE A 300 -13.71 -3.45 11.54
C PHE A 300 -12.77 -2.23 11.59
N LEU A 301 -13.17 -1.09 11.05
CA LEU A 301 -12.35 0.14 11.07
C LEU A 301 -12.12 0.63 12.51
N THR A 302 -13.11 0.51 13.38
CA THR A 302 -12.95 0.82 14.80
C THR A 302 -11.97 -0.13 15.47
N TRP A 303 -12.09 -1.45 15.21
CA TRP A 303 -11.16 -2.46 15.70
C TRP A 303 -9.73 -2.24 15.15
N MET A 304 -9.62 -1.85 13.90
CA MET A 304 -8.33 -1.51 13.28
C MET A 304 -7.61 -0.41 14.08
N LEU A 305 -8.32 0.68 14.42
CA LEU A 305 -7.75 1.78 15.21
C LEU A 305 -7.43 1.38 16.66
N ASP A 306 -8.20 0.46 17.27
CA ASP A 306 -8.04 0.07 18.68
C ASP A 306 -7.03 -1.06 18.90
N LYS A 307 -6.97 -2.01 17.96
CA LYS A 307 -6.19 -3.25 18.06
C LYS A 307 -5.25 -3.45 16.89
N GLY A 308 -5.72 -3.20 15.67
CA GLY A 308 -4.98 -3.44 14.44
C GLY A 308 -3.66 -2.68 14.37
N GLU A 309 -3.67 -1.41 14.76
CA GLU A 309 -2.49 -0.52 14.79
C GLU A 309 -1.32 -1.08 15.61
N THR A 310 -1.59 -1.89 16.66
CA THR A 310 -0.53 -2.51 17.47
C THR A 310 0.23 -3.63 16.74
N MET A 311 -0.29 -4.07 15.60
CA MET A 311 0.27 -5.19 14.80
C MET A 311 1.11 -4.71 13.61
N THR A 312 1.27 -3.41 13.42
CA THR A 312 1.88 -2.84 12.20
C THR A 312 3.39 -2.99 12.15
N ALA A 313 4.07 -2.76 13.27
CA ALA A 313 5.53 -2.70 13.35
C ALA A 313 6.25 -3.98 12.89
N PRO A 314 5.81 -5.20 13.24
CA PRO A 314 6.46 -6.44 12.76
C PRO A 314 6.38 -6.63 11.24
N LEU A 315 5.44 -5.95 10.57
CA LEU A 315 5.28 -5.95 9.12
C LEU A 315 5.83 -4.68 8.46
N THR A 316 6.65 -3.91 9.17
CA THR A 316 7.31 -2.69 8.67
C THR A 316 6.39 -1.53 8.26
N TYR A 317 5.11 -1.57 8.68
CA TYR A 317 4.19 -0.43 8.51
C TYR A 317 4.21 0.46 9.74
N ALA A 318 4.20 1.78 9.52
CA ALA A 318 4.03 2.72 10.60
C ALA A 318 2.53 2.92 10.90
N PRO A 319 2.15 2.97 12.19
CA PRO A 319 0.77 3.27 12.58
C PRO A 319 0.40 4.72 12.22
N LEU A 320 -0.88 5.02 12.20
CA LEU A 320 -1.34 6.37 11.97
C LEU A 320 -0.88 7.32 13.10
N PRO A 321 -0.46 8.55 12.77
CA PRO A 321 -0.24 9.56 13.80
C PRO A 321 -1.49 9.79 14.64
N VAL A 322 -1.34 10.00 15.94
CA VAL A 322 -2.47 10.15 16.89
C VAL A 322 -3.51 11.19 16.43
N PRO A 323 -3.13 12.38 15.91
CA PRO A 323 -4.12 13.32 15.38
C PRO A 323 -4.93 12.75 14.21
N VAL A 324 -4.27 12.01 13.31
CA VAL A 324 -4.93 11.38 12.14
C VAL A 324 -5.88 10.28 12.60
N SER A 325 -5.47 9.39 13.51
CA SER A 325 -6.36 8.38 14.11
C SER A 325 -7.62 8.97 14.72
N LYS A 326 -7.50 10.12 15.41
CA LYS A 326 -8.67 10.83 15.98
C LYS A 326 -9.60 11.34 14.88
N MET A 327 -9.07 11.92 13.80
CA MET A 327 -9.86 12.37 12.65
C MET A 327 -10.57 11.19 11.97
N VAL A 328 -9.85 10.09 11.73
CA VAL A 328 -10.42 8.85 11.15
C VAL A 328 -11.56 8.33 12.01
N ARG A 329 -11.38 8.28 13.34
CA ARG A 329 -12.42 7.82 14.27
C ARG A 329 -13.72 8.64 14.19
N ALA A 330 -13.60 9.95 13.98
CA ALA A 330 -14.76 10.81 13.75
C ALA A 330 -15.39 10.55 12.37
N GLU A 331 -14.58 10.42 11.32
CA GLU A 331 -15.04 10.28 9.95
C GLU A 331 -15.78 8.97 9.71
N ILE A 332 -15.31 7.84 10.25
CA ILE A 332 -15.97 6.54 10.10
C ILE A 332 -17.35 6.48 10.76
N GLN A 333 -17.73 7.45 11.61
CA GLN A 333 -19.09 7.52 12.15
C GLN A 333 -20.14 7.78 11.07
N GLN A 334 -19.78 8.36 9.94
CA GLN A 334 -20.68 8.60 8.81
C GLN A 334 -21.10 7.31 8.07
N ILE A 335 -20.40 6.17 8.27
CA ILE A 335 -20.71 4.89 7.60
C ILE A 335 -22.00 4.30 8.17
N HIS A 336 -22.95 3.93 7.29
CA HIS A 336 -24.23 3.32 7.62
C HIS A 336 -24.75 2.40 6.51
#